data_c42d34a45b69828f8e0936e6d119d25a
#
_entry.id   c42d34a45b69828f8e0936e6d119d25a
#
_cell.length_a   1.000
_cell.length_b   1.000
_cell.length_c   1.000
_cell.angle_alpha   90.00
_cell.angle_beta   90.00
_cell.angle_gamma   90.00
#
_symmetry.space_group_name_H-M   'P 1'
#
loop_
_entity.id
_entity.type
_entity.pdbx_description
1 polymer ?
#
loop_
_entity_poly.entity_id
_entity_poly.type
_entity_poly.pdbx_seq_one_letter_code
_entity_poly.pdbx_strand_id
1 'polypeptide(L)'
;EGSSIMQERSHAFAMKSQMWLLDPRPNLTSIVDAVETGFELSEASNTPVMLQLRIRACHVYGRFMAKDNVSPEFTIQEAMENPVRDTSRIVLPPANYLHEHEKLTSRWPTAVDFIKAKKLNEHLGAEKGDVGIIVQGGLYNSLIRALELLGLSNAFGDADLPIYVMNVTYPVINDEILDFTAGKKAVLLVEEGHPNYIEQELNTILRQAGSDTILN
;
A
#
# COMPACT_ATOMS: atom_id res chain seq x y z
N GLU A 1 6.96 -9.85 7.10
CA GLU A 1 7.07 -9.59 8.51
C GLU A 1 8.32 -10.20 9.17
N GLY A 2 9.08 -10.99 8.48
CA GLY A 2 10.43 -11.36 8.86
C GLY A 2 10.56 -12.54 9.84
N SER A 3 11.67 -12.57 10.57
CA SER A 3 12.08 -13.66 11.45
C SER A 3 11.65 -13.46 12.91
N SER A 4 10.58 -12.75 13.15
CA SER A 4 10.05 -12.54 14.49
C SER A 4 9.54 -13.85 15.12
N ILE A 5 9.59 -13.93 16.44
CA ILE A 5 8.99 -15.05 17.20
C ILE A 5 7.49 -15.12 16.98
N MET A 6 6.85 -13.94 16.84
CA MET A 6 5.43 -13.83 16.49
C MET A 6 5.29 -13.25 15.09
N GLN A 7 4.43 -13.87 14.29
CA GLN A 7 4.05 -13.35 12.98
C GLN A 7 2.97 -12.28 13.18
N GLU A 8 3.33 -11.04 12.93
CA GLU A 8 2.37 -9.95 12.97
C GLU A 8 1.43 -10.03 11.75
N ARG A 9 0.26 -9.41 11.90
CA ARG A 9 -0.78 -9.35 10.88
C ARG A 9 -1.10 -7.90 10.55
N SER A 10 -0.09 -7.15 10.09
CA SER A 10 -0.21 -5.71 9.81
C SER A 10 -1.37 -5.40 8.88
N HIS A 11 -1.58 -6.20 7.82
CA HIS A 11 -2.71 -6.05 6.93
C HIS A 11 -4.06 -6.22 7.65
N ALA A 12 -4.19 -7.23 8.51
CA ALA A 12 -5.39 -7.44 9.31
C ALA A 12 -5.66 -6.29 10.30
N PHE A 13 -4.61 -5.71 10.89
CA PHE A 13 -4.75 -4.52 11.74
C PHE A 13 -5.22 -3.32 10.95
N ALA A 14 -4.67 -3.08 9.77
CA ALA A 14 -5.09 -2.01 8.88
C ALA A 14 -6.56 -2.16 8.49
N MET A 15 -6.98 -3.34 8.03
CA MET A 15 -8.37 -3.65 7.69
C MET A 15 -9.32 -3.43 8.86
N LYS A 16 -9.00 -3.99 10.04
CA LYS A 16 -9.84 -3.87 11.23
C LYS A 16 -9.96 -2.42 11.69
N SER A 17 -8.86 -1.68 11.67
CA SER A 17 -8.80 -0.28 12.12
C SER A 17 -9.20 0.69 11.04
N GLN A 18 -9.29 0.23 9.79
CA GLN A 18 -9.55 1.04 8.60
C GLN A 18 -8.57 2.22 8.47
N MET A 19 -7.29 1.93 8.75
CA MET A 19 -6.16 2.82 8.52
C MET A 19 -5.45 2.40 7.25
N TRP A 20 -5.00 3.37 6.45
CA TRP A 20 -4.31 3.05 5.20
C TRP A 20 -2.98 2.38 5.48
N LEU A 21 -2.59 1.39 4.67
CA LEU A 21 -1.35 0.65 4.86
C LEU A 21 -0.44 0.80 3.66
N LEU A 22 0.68 1.48 3.87
CA LEU A 22 1.79 1.57 2.92
C LEU A 22 2.81 0.48 3.23
N ASP A 23 3.22 -0.27 2.20
CA ASP A 23 4.23 -1.32 2.24
C ASP A 23 5.23 -1.09 1.08
N PRO A 24 6.07 -0.04 1.16
CA PRO A 24 6.90 0.39 0.04
C PRO A 24 7.96 -0.64 -0.31
N ARG A 25 8.40 -0.62 -1.58
CA ARG A 25 9.56 -1.40 -2.01
C ARG A 25 10.78 -1.10 -1.11
N PRO A 26 11.58 -2.14 -0.73
CA PRO A 26 12.66 -1.97 0.23
C PRO A 26 13.92 -1.35 -0.42
N ASN A 27 13.83 -0.06 -0.76
CA ASN A 27 14.95 0.81 -1.09
C ASN A 27 14.78 2.16 -0.38
N LEU A 28 15.88 2.87 -0.13
CA LEU A 28 15.87 4.08 0.69
C LEU A 28 14.99 5.19 0.13
N THR A 29 15.04 5.43 -1.19
CA THR A 29 14.24 6.47 -1.82
C THR A 29 12.75 6.20 -1.63
N SER A 30 12.29 4.99 -1.99
CA SER A 30 10.88 4.61 -1.84
C SER A 30 10.41 4.67 -0.37
N ILE A 31 11.26 4.28 0.58
CA ILE A 31 10.91 4.31 2.01
C ILE A 31 10.78 5.76 2.49
N VAL A 32 11.72 6.63 2.13
CA VAL A 32 11.70 8.05 2.54
C VAL A 32 10.51 8.77 1.90
N ASP A 33 10.27 8.56 0.62
CA ASP A 33 9.12 9.14 -0.08
C ASP A 33 7.79 8.63 0.48
N ALA A 34 7.72 7.36 0.91
CA ALA A 34 6.53 6.80 1.55
C ALA A 34 6.22 7.45 2.90
N VAL A 35 7.21 7.94 3.65
CA VAL A 35 6.97 8.70 4.89
C VAL A 35 6.25 10.00 4.58
N GLU A 36 6.78 10.80 3.64
CA GLU A 36 6.17 12.06 3.23
C GLU A 36 4.77 11.84 2.65
N THR A 37 4.66 10.91 1.71
CA THR A 37 3.37 10.53 1.09
C THR A 37 2.36 10.02 2.11
N GLY A 38 2.81 9.31 3.14
CA GLY A 38 1.96 8.85 4.23
C GLY A 38 1.34 10.01 5.00
N PHE A 39 2.10 11.08 5.29
CA PHE A 39 1.55 12.30 5.88
C PHE A 39 0.59 13.00 4.93
N GLU A 40 0.95 13.19 3.64
CA GLU A 40 0.07 13.80 2.65
C GLU A 40 -1.25 13.02 2.51
N LEU A 41 -1.21 11.68 2.45
CA LEU A 41 -2.39 10.83 2.38
C LEU A 41 -3.26 10.94 3.65
N SER A 42 -2.62 10.98 4.82
CA SER A 42 -3.30 11.16 6.10
C SER A 42 -4.07 12.47 6.14
N GLU A 43 -3.43 13.58 5.77
CA GLU A 43 -4.06 14.89 5.72
C GLU A 43 -5.17 14.97 4.68
N ALA A 44 -4.93 14.46 3.47
CA ALA A 44 -5.92 14.48 2.39
C ALA A 44 -7.19 13.70 2.72
N SER A 45 -7.05 12.55 3.38
CA SER A 45 -8.16 11.64 3.68
C SER A 45 -8.65 11.71 5.12
N ASN A 46 -8.06 12.57 5.96
CA ASN A 46 -8.36 12.69 7.38
C ASN A 46 -8.39 11.32 8.10
N THR A 47 -7.42 10.48 7.79
CA THR A 47 -7.35 9.10 8.30
C THR A 47 -5.89 8.74 8.58
N PRO A 48 -5.56 8.10 9.71
CA PRO A 48 -4.21 7.67 10.01
C PRO A 48 -3.66 6.70 8.96
N VAL A 49 -2.35 6.75 8.74
CA VAL A 49 -1.63 5.88 7.82
C VAL A 49 -0.64 5.02 8.61
N MET A 50 -0.61 3.74 8.31
CA MET A 50 0.41 2.80 8.77
C MET A 50 1.48 2.68 7.69
N LEU A 51 2.73 2.83 8.06
CA LEU A 51 3.88 2.52 7.20
C LEU A 51 4.52 1.23 7.70
N GLN A 52 4.42 0.17 6.89
CA GLN A 52 5.04 -1.12 7.21
C GLN A 52 6.47 -1.14 6.69
N LEU A 53 7.42 -1.30 7.59
CA LEU A 53 8.80 -1.57 7.26
C LEU A 53 9.14 -2.98 7.70
N ARG A 54 9.32 -3.88 6.74
CA ARG A 54 9.71 -5.26 7.03
C ARG A 54 11.12 -5.31 7.57
N ILE A 55 11.46 -6.30 8.39
CA ILE A 55 12.79 -6.44 8.99
C ILE A 55 13.90 -6.33 7.93
N ARG A 56 13.73 -6.94 6.76
CA ARG A 56 14.70 -6.84 5.67
C ARG A 56 14.88 -5.42 5.16
N ALA A 57 13.81 -4.64 5.12
CA ALA A 57 13.86 -3.22 4.76
C ALA A 57 14.61 -2.39 5.81
N CYS A 58 14.51 -2.76 7.10
CA CYS A 58 15.26 -2.09 8.18
C CYS A 58 16.78 -2.31 8.09
N HIS A 59 17.24 -3.29 7.34
CA HIS A 59 18.67 -3.53 7.09
C HIS A 59 19.20 -2.87 5.81
N VAL A 60 18.34 -2.19 5.05
CA VAL A 60 18.76 -1.47 3.85
C VAL A 60 19.54 -0.23 4.26
N TYR A 61 20.68 -0.03 3.65
CA TYR A 61 21.49 1.17 3.82
C TYR A 61 22.02 1.66 2.47
N GLY A 62 22.32 2.95 2.38
CA GLY A 62 22.80 3.55 1.14
C GLY A 62 22.74 5.06 1.19
N ARG A 63 22.54 5.68 0.03
CA ARG A 63 22.42 7.12 -0.14
C ARG A 63 21.14 7.44 -0.90
N PHE A 64 20.52 8.55 -0.54
CA PHE A 64 19.40 9.13 -1.27
C PHE A 64 19.58 10.64 -1.32
N MET A 65 18.90 11.28 -2.28
CA MET A 65 18.88 12.74 -2.35
C MET A 65 17.82 13.26 -1.39
N ALA A 66 18.27 13.92 -0.32
CA ALA A 66 17.35 14.56 0.61
C ALA A 66 16.73 15.80 -0.02
N LYS A 67 15.47 16.07 0.30
CA LYS A 67 14.79 17.33 -0.01
C LYS A 67 15.20 18.38 1.01
N ASP A 68 15.05 19.66 0.65
CA ASP A 68 15.23 20.75 1.59
C ASP A 68 14.16 20.69 2.70
N ASN A 69 14.57 21.05 3.91
CA ASN A 69 13.64 21.14 5.02
C ASN A 69 12.63 22.25 4.80
N VAL A 70 11.35 21.94 5.03
CA VAL A 70 10.26 22.91 5.03
C VAL A 70 9.91 23.22 6.48
N SER A 71 9.84 24.51 6.82
CA SER A 71 9.38 24.91 8.15
C SER A 71 7.91 24.55 8.33
N PRO A 72 7.49 24.06 9.51
CA PRO A 72 6.09 23.81 9.78
C PRO A 72 5.27 25.10 9.71
N GLU A 73 4.00 25.00 9.35
CA GLU A 73 3.07 26.14 9.25
C GLU A 73 2.78 26.78 10.61
N PHE A 74 2.97 26.05 11.71
CA PHE A 74 2.78 26.53 13.07
C PHE A 74 3.86 25.95 14.00
N THR A 75 4.12 26.65 15.08
CA THR A 75 5.07 26.25 16.11
C THR A 75 4.39 25.43 17.22
N ILE A 76 5.18 24.66 17.97
CA ILE A 76 4.69 23.96 19.16
C ILE A 76 4.10 24.96 20.18
N GLN A 77 4.70 26.13 20.31
CA GLN A 77 4.22 27.17 21.22
C GLN A 77 2.81 27.66 20.80
N GLU A 78 2.60 27.96 19.52
CA GLU A 78 1.28 28.35 18.99
C GLU A 78 0.23 27.27 19.20
N ALA A 79 0.59 25.99 18.98
CA ALA A 79 -0.32 24.87 19.22
C ALA A 79 -0.68 24.70 20.72
N MET A 80 0.25 25.02 21.62
CA MET A 80 -0.01 24.99 23.07
C MET A 80 -0.86 26.18 23.55
N GLU A 81 -0.64 27.37 22.98
CA GLU A 81 -1.39 28.57 23.32
C GLU A 81 -2.81 28.58 22.75
N ASN A 82 -2.98 27.96 21.56
CA ASN A 82 -4.25 27.89 20.86
C ASN A 82 -4.63 26.43 20.51
N PRO A 83 -4.89 25.57 21.51
CA PRO A 83 -5.21 24.16 21.25
C PRO A 83 -6.53 24.04 20.50
N VAL A 84 -6.49 23.41 19.33
CA VAL A 84 -7.71 23.06 18.58
C VAL A 84 -8.39 21.89 19.28
N ARG A 85 -9.61 22.09 19.74
CA ARG A 85 -10.46 21.02 20.33
C ARG A 85 -11.70 20.85 19.48
N ASP A 86 -11.73 19.78 18.73
CA ASP A 86 -12.92 19.41 17.95
C ASP A 86 -13.83 18.51 18.75
N THR A 87 -14.86 19.09 19.39
CA THR A 87 -15.84 18.36 20.18
C THR A 87 -16.85 17.62 19.31
N SER A 88 -16.92 17.87 18.00
CA SER A 88 -17.79 17.16 17.07
C SER A 88 -17.35 15.70 16.87
N ARG A 89 -16.09 15.40 17.20
CA ARG A 89 -15.50 14.06 17.08
C ARG A 89 -15.65 13.18 18.31
N ILE A 90 -16.53 13.53 19.23
CA ILE A 90 -16.87 12.67 20.36
C ILE A 90 -17.54 11.40 19.84
N VAL A 91 -17.05 10.22 20.28
CA VAL A 91 -17.53 8.91 19.83
C VAL A 91 -18.81 8.50 20.60
N LEU A 92 -19.81 9.36 20.59
CA LEU A 92 -21.13 9.13 21.19
C LEU A 92 -22.22 9.31 20.13
N PRO A 93 -23.37 8.63 20.27
CA PRO A 93 -24.50 8.85 19.37
C PRO A 93 -24.99 10.30 19.39
N PRO A 94 -25.30 10.89 18.23
CA PRO A 94 -25.28 10.32 16.87
C PRO A 94 -23.93 10.45 16.16
N ALA A 95 -22.92 11.10 16.78
CA ALA A 95 -21.65 11.43 16.13
C ALA A 95 -20.88 10.20 15.62
N ASN A 96 -20.91 9.09 16.36
CA ASN A 96 -20.27 7.84 15.93
C ASN A 96 -20.83 7.33 14.60
N TYR A 97 -22.14 7.40 14.39
CA TYR A 97 -22.77 7.04 13.11
C TYR A 97 -22.37 8.00 11.99
N LEU A 98 -22.35 9.30 12.26
CA LEU A 98 -21.97 10.31 11.28
C LEU A 98 -20.50 10.14 10.83
N HIS A 99 -19.61 9.82 11.75
CA HIS A 99 -18.20 9.55 11.44
C HIS A 99 -18.03 8.30 10.57
N GLU A 100 -18.81 7.24 10.84
CA GLU A 100 -18.77 6.04 10.00
C GLU A 100 -19.29 6.31 8.59
N HIS A 101 -20.37 7.08 8.49
CA HIS A 101 -20.92 7.52 7.21
C HIS A 101 -19.91 8.39 6.43
N GLU A 102 -19.28 9.37 7.07
CA GLU A 102 -18.25 10.23 6.49
C GLU A 102 -17.06 9.39 5.98
N LYS A 103 -16.65 8.37 6.72
CA LYS A 103 -15.57 7.47 6.31
C LYS A 103 -15.88 6.82 4.96
N LEU A 104 -17.08 6.29 4.79
CA LEU A 104 -17.48 5.60 3.57
C LEU A 104 -17.72 6.56 2.40
N THR A 105 -18.27 7.75 2.65
CA THR A 105 -18.73 8.66 1.59
C THR A 105 -17.69 9.71 1.20
N SER A 106 -16.69 9.97 2.04
CA SER A 106 -15.68 10.99 1.81
C SER A 106 -14.26 10.44 1.98
N ARG A 107 -13.88 10.01 3.17
CA ARG A 107 -12.48 9.68 3.49
C ARG A 107 -11.92 8.52 2.65
N TRP A 108 -12.70 7.47 2.47
CA TRP A 108 -12.30 6.32 1.64
C TRP A 108 -12.14 6.69 0.17
N PRO A 109 -13.14 7.28 -0.51
CA PRO A 109 -12.97 7.73 -1.89
C PRO A 109 -11.79 8.66 -2.08
N THR A 110 -11.61 9.64 -1.18
CA THR A 110 -10.48 10.58 -1.25
C THR A 110 -9.13 9.85 -1.15
N ALA A 111 -9.01 8.84 -0.29
CA ALA A 111 -7.78 8.05 -0.20
C ALA A 111 -7.52 7.27 -1.49
N VAL A 112 -8.53 6.62 -2.06
CA VAL A 112 -8.42 5.90 -3.35
C VAL A 112 -7.98 6.84 -4.45
N ASP A 113 -8.62 8.01 -4.57
CA ASP A 113 -8.29 9.01 -5.59
C ASP A 113 -6.85 9.54 -5.41
N PHE A 114 -6.42 9.79 -4.18
CA PHE A 114 -5.06 10.20 -3.88
C PHE A 114 -4.03 9.14 -4.29
N ILE A 115 -4.25 7.88 -3.92
CA ILE A 115 -3.36 6.75 -4.26
C ILE A 115 -3.22 6.62 -5.78
N LYS A 116 -4.33 6.69 -6.52
CA LYS A 116 -4.34 6.65 -7.98
C LYS A 116 -3.64 7.86 -8.61
N ALA A 117 -3.95 9.06 -8.14
CA ALA A 117 -3.39 10.30 -8.68
C ALA A 117 -1.87 10.39 -8.47
N LYS A 118 -1.37 9.94 -7.33
CA LYS A 118 0.06 9.88 -7.00
C LYS A 118 0.75 8.65 -7.59
N LYS A 119 -0.01 7.68 -8.15
CA LYS A 119 0.51 6.41 -8.71
C LYS A 119 1.39 5.68 -7.71
N LEU A 120 0.87 5.48 -6.51
CA LEU A 120 1.65 4.88 -5.43
C LEU A 120 1.97 3.41 -5.68
N ASN A 121 1.07 2.68 -6.33
CA ASN A 121 1.36 1.34 -6.83
C ASN A 121 2.06 1.43 -8.18
N GLU A 122 2.87 0.43 -8.51
CA GLU A 122 3.76 0.49 -9.67
C GLU A 122 3.52 -0.67 -10.63
N HIS A 123 3.64 -0.39 -11.93
CA HIS A 123 3.69 -1.40 -12.97
C HIS A 123 5.15 -1.51 -13.45
N LEU A 124 5.75 -2.68 -13.28
CA LEU A 124 7.14 -2.97 -13.60
C LEU A 124 7.25 -4.22 -14.49
N GLY A 125 8.44 -4.49 -14.99
CA GLY A 125 8.70 -5.61 -15.89
C GLY A 125 8.12 -5.41 -17.29
N ALA A 126 7.72 -6.49 -17.95
CA ALA A 126 7.18 -6.45 -19.31
C ALA A 126 5.82 -5.73 -19.35
N GLU A 127 5.58 -4.97 -20.43
CA GLU A 127 4.30 -4.27 -20.62
C GLU A 127 3.12 -5.24 -20.84
N LYS A 128 3.37 -6.39 -21.44
CA LYS A 128 2.34 -7.37 -21.82
C LYS A 128 2.77 -8.79 -21.48
N GLY A 129 1.80 -9.65 -21.22
CA GLY A 129 2.01 -11.07 -21.00
C GLY A 129 0.69 -11.77 -20.64
N ASP A 130 0.60 -13.04 -21.00
CA ASP A 130 -0.55 -13.90 -20.66
C ASP A 130 -0.58 -14.27 -19.17
N VAL A 131 0.56 -14.11 -18.49
CA VAL A 131 0.74 -14.33 -17.06
C VAL A 131 1.33 -13.08 -16.46
N GLY A 132 0.91 -12.74 -15.25
CA GLY A 132 1.44 -11.59 -14.50
C GLY A 132 1.71 -11.96 -13.05
N ILE A 133 2.36 -11.04 -12.34
CA ILE A 133 2.64 -11.19 -10.91
C ILE A 133 2.12 -9.97 -10.17
N ILE A 134 1.37 -10.19 -9.10
CA ILE A 134 1.03 -9.16 -8.12
C ILE A 134 1.86 -9.43 -6.87
N VAL A 135 2.51 -8.40 -6.33
CA VAL A 135 3.39 -8.55 -5.16
C VAL A 135 3.23 -7.39 -4.20
N GLN A 136 3.24 -7.68 -2.89
CA GLN A 136 3.38 -6.65 -1.87
C GLN A 136 4.73 -5.93 -2.03
N GLY A 137 4.73 -4.60 -1.91
CA GLY A 137 5.93 -3.78 -2.13
C GLY A 137 7.14 -4.25 -1.35
N GLY A 138 6.97 -4.54 -0.06
CA GLY A 138 8.04 -5.02 0.81
C GLY A 138 8.65 -6.37 0.42
N LEU A 139 8.01 -7.14 -0.46
CA LEU A 139 8.51 -8.43 -0.97
C LEU A 139 9.22 -8.32 -2.32
N TYR A 140 9.17 -7.15 -2.96
CA TYR A 140 9.67 -6.95 -4.32
C TYR A 140 11.10 -7.47 -4.54
N ASN A 141 12.04 -7.12 -3.67
CA ASN A 141 13.43 -7.56 -3.84
C ASN A 141 13.58 -9.10 -3.75
N SER A 142 12.77 -9.76 -2.93
CA SER A 142 12.77 -11.22 -2.84
C SER A 142 12.19 -11.86 -4.09
N LEU A 143 11.14 -11.27 -4.66
CA LEU A 143 10.58 -11.69 -5.93
C LEU A 143 11.59 -11.56 -7.07
N ILE A 144 12.22 -10.39 -7.23
CA ILE A 144 13.21 -10.16 -8.29
C ILE A 144 14.37 -11.16 -8.17
N ARG A 145 14.84 -11.42 -6.95
CA ARG A 145 15.89 -12.43 -6.76
C ARG A 145 15.43 -13.84 -7.16
N ALA A 146 14.18 -14.21 -6.88
CA ALA A 146 13.64 -15.49 -7.32
C ALA A 146 13.52 -15.57 -8.85
N LEU A 147 13.03 -14.50 -9.49
CA LEU A 147 12.94 -14.43 -10.95
C LEU A 147 14.31 -14.46 -11.63
N GLU A 148 15.31 -13.81 -11.05
CA GLU A 148 16.70 -13.87 -11.53
C GLU A 148 17.25 -15.30 -11.50
N LEU A 149 17.02 -16.03 -10.41
CA LEU A 149 17.43 -17.44 -10.30
C LEU A 149 16.72 -18.36 -11.30
N LEU A 150 15.53 -17.98 -11.73
CA LEU A 150 14.77 -18.68 -12.79
C LEU A 150 15.13 -18.22 -14.20
N GLY A 151 15.99 -17.21 -14.35
CA GLY A 151 16.33 -16.63 -15.65
C GLY A 151 15.21 -15.77 -16.26
N LEU A 152 14.26 -15.30 -15.45
CA LEU A 152 13.10 -14.48 -15.86
C LEU A 152 13.27 -12.99 -15.51
N SER A 153 14.38 -12.62 -14.92
CA SER A 153 14.72 -11.23 -14.59
C SER A 153 16.23 -11.07 -14.52
N ASN A 154 16.72 -9.84 -14.59
CA ASN A 154 18.09 -9.50 -14.22
C ASN A 154 18.17 -8.93 -12.79
N ALA A 155 19.39 -8.69 -12.31
CA ALA A 155 19.64 -8.13 -10.97
C ALA A 155 19.12 -6.69 -10.78
N PHE A 156 18.79 -5.99 -11.87
CA PHE A 156 18.28 -4.62 -11.85
C PHE A 156 16.75 -4.55 -11.83
N GLY A 157 16.07 -5.71 -11.94
CA GLY A 157 14.61 -5.79 -11.90
C GLY A 157 13.93 -5.73 -13.27
N ASP A 158 14.70 -5.79 -14.36
CA ASP A 158 14.11 -5.96 -15.69
C ASP A 158 13.59 -7.39 -15.80
N ALA A 159 12.30 -7.56 -15.70
CA ALA A 159 11.63 -8.85 -15.71
C ALA A 159 10.86 -9.08 -17.01
N ASP A 160 10.86 -10.34 -17.47
CA ASP A 160 10.17 -10.78 -18.70
C ASP A 160 8.65 -10.93 -18.50
N LEU A 161 8.16 -10.73 -17.29
CA LEU A 161 6.76 -10.81 -16.91
C LEU A 161 6.25 -9.46 -16.41
N PRO A 162 4.98 -9.11 -16.69
CA PRO A 162 4.33 -7.97 -16.05
C PRO A 162 4.26 -8.16 -14.53
N ILE A 163 4.65 -7.13 -13.79
CA ILE A 163 4.62 -7.12 -12.33
C ILE A 163 3.83 -5.90 -11.85
N TYR A 164 2.81 -6.13 -11.03
CA TYR A 164 2.11 -5.08 -10.30
C TYR A 164 2.58 -5.09 -8.84
N VAL A 165 3.16 -3.98 -8.41
CA VAL A 165 3.71 -3.81 -7.06
C VAL A 165 2.75 -3.00 -6.22
N MET A 166 2.20 -3.64 -5.19
CA MET A 166 1.31 -3.01 -4.23
C MET A 166 2.14 -2.31 -3.14
N ASN A 167 2.53 -1.05 -3.37
CA ASN A 167 3.12 -0.21 -2.33
C ASN A 167 2.06 0.31 -1.33
N VAL A 168 0.79 0.24 -1.72
CA VAL A 168 -0.37 0.37 -0.85
C VAL A 168 -1.11 -0.95 -0.85
N THR A 169 -1.14 -1.63 0.27
CA THR A 169 -1.83 -2.92 0.41
C THR A 169 -3.23 -2.77 0.99
N TYR A 170 -3.52 -1.62 1.61
CA TYR A 170 -4.86 -1.28 2.08
C TYR A 170 -5.11 0.24 2.04
N PRO A 171 -6.18 0.72 1.36
CA PRO A 171 -7.15 -0.08 0.63
C PRO A 171 -6.56 -0.68 -0.65
N VAL A 172 -7.10 -1.81 -1.08
CA VAL A 172 -6.81 -2.34 -2.42
C VAL A 172 -7.49 -1.46 -3.46
N ILE A 173 -6.80 -1.16 -4.55
CA ILE A 173 -7.35 -0.31 -5.62
C ILE A 173 -7.95 -1.20 -6.71
N ASN A 174 -9.26 -1.39 -6.64
CA ASN A 174 -9.99 -2.33 -7.50
C ASN A 174 -9.73 -2.12 -8.99
N ASP A 175 -9.78 -0.86 -9.45
CA ASP A 175 -9.60 -0.53 -10.87
C ASP A 175 -8.21 -0.93 -11.34
N GLU A 176 -7.15 -0.66 -10.55
CA GLU A 176 -5.77 -1.02 -10.90
C GLU A 176 -5.60 -2.54 -10.98
N ILE A 177 -6.23 -3.29 -10.08
CA ILE A 177 -6.23 -4.77 -10.10
C ILE A 177 -6.93 -5.28 -11.36
N LEU A 178 -8.09 -4.73 -11.69
CA LEU A 178 -8.85 -5.15 -12.87
C LEU A 178 -8.11 -4.80 -14.16
N ASP A 179 -7.52 -3.62 -14.25
CA ASP A 179 -6.72 -3.19 -15.39
C ASP A 179 -5.48 -4.08 -15.57
N PHE A 180 -4.78 -4.39 -14.47
CA PHE A 180 -3.61 -5.26 -14.52
C PHE A 180 -3.97 -6.68 -14.94
N THR A 181 -5.07 -7.23 -14.45
CA THR A 181 -5.48 -8.61 -14.73
C THR A 181 -6.16 -8.77 -16.08
N ALA A 182 -6.62 -7.68 -16.71
CA ALA A 182 -7.32 -7.71 -17.98
C ALA A 182 -6.54 -8.45 -19.07
N GLY A 183 -7.19 -9.44 -19.68
CA GLY A 183 -6.62 -10.25 -20.77
C GLY A 183 -5.53 -11.23 -20.36
N LYS A 184 -5.19 -11.34 -19.09
CA LYS A 184 -4.27 -12.38 -18.59
C LYS A 184 -5.00 -13.68 -18.30
N LYS A 185 -4.36 -14.80 -18.61
CA LYS A 185 -4.85 -16.14 -18.29
C LYS A 185 -4.71 -16.46 -16.81
N ALA A 186 -3.58 -16.02 -16.22
CA ALA A 186 -3.29 -16.26 -14.82
C ALA A 186 -2.45 -15.13 -14.21
N VAL A 187 -2.61 -14.93 -12.91
CA VAL A 187 -1.80 -14.02 -12.12
C VAL A 187 -1.33 -14.75 -10.86
N LEU A 188 -0.03 -14.68 -10.59
CA LEU A 188 0.54 -15.15 -9.33
C LEU A 188 0.51 -14.01 -8.32
N LEU A 189 -0.12 -14.23 -7.18
CA LEU A 189 -0.03 -13.32 -6.04
C LEU A 189 1.10 -13.75 -5.10
N VAL A 190 1.98 -12.82 -4.78
CA VAL A 190 3.04 -13.00 -3.79
C VAL A 190 2.69 -12.19 -2.53
N GLU A 191 2.07 -12.86 -1.58
CA GLU A 191 1.63 -12.32 -0.30
C GLU A 191 2.39 -12.98 0.85
N GLU A 192 2.81 -12.22 1.85
CA GLU A 192 3.42 -12.75 3.06
C GLU A 192 2.40 -12.81 4.20
N GLY A 193 2.38 -13.94 4.85
CA GLY A 193 1.56 -14.15 6.02
C GLY A 193 0.37 -15.06 5.77
N HIS A 194 -0.31 -15.39 6.87
CA HIS A 194 -1.51 -16.19 6.87
C HIS A 194 -2.40 -15.71 8.02
N PRO A 195 -3.70 -15.48 7.82
CA PRO A 195 -4.49 -15.75 6.60
C PRO A 195 -4.11 -14.87 5.40
N ASN A 196 -4.39 -15.38 4.21
CA ASN A 196 -4.18 -14.76 2.91
C ASN A 196 -5.27 -13.72 2.58
N TYR A 197 -5.25 -12.61 3.28
CA TYR A 197 -6.30 -11.58 3.18
C TYR A 197 -6.34 -10.89 1.82
N ILE A 198 -5.17 -10.59 1.24
CA ILE A 198 -5.09 -9.94 -0.08
C ILE A 198 -5.62 -10.89 -1.15
N GLU A 199 -5.24 -12.16 -1.13
CA GLU A 199 -5.77 -13.17 -2.05
C GLU A 199 -7.30 -13.25 -2.00
N GLN A 200 -7.88 -13.26 -0.80
CA GLN A 200 -9.33 -13.30 -0.60
C GLN A 200 -10.01 -12.05 -1.19
N GLU A 201 -9.43 -10.88 -0.98
CA GLU A 201 -9.95 -9.61 -1.50
C GLU A 201 -9.85 -9.57 -3.03
N LEU A 202 -8.69 -9.91 -3.60
CA LEU A 202 -8.49 -9.97 -5.04
C LEU A 202 -9.43 -10.97 -5.72
N ASN A 203 -9.61 -12.15 -5.14
CA ASN A 203 -10.60 -13.12 -5.64
C ASN A 203 -12.02 -12.55 -5.64
N THR A 204 -12.38 -11.78 -4.62
CA THR A 204 -13.67 -11.10 -4.54
C THR A 204 -13.83 -10.06 -5.64
N ILE A 205 -12.80 -9.23 -5.86
CA ILE A 205 -12.78 -8.20 -6.91
C ILE A 205 -12.94 -8.85 -8.29
N LEU A 206 -12.12 -9.87 -8.60
CA LEU A 206 -12.16 -10.56 -9.89
C LEU A 206 -13.51 -11.25 -10.11
N ARG A 207 -14.06 -11.89 -9.08
CA ARG A 207 -15.35 -12.57 -9.16
C ARG A 207 -16.50 -11.59 -9.40
N GLN A 208 -16.50 -10.44 -8.73
CA GLN A 208 -17.54 -9.41 -8.90
C GLN A 208 -17.47 -8.78 -10.29
N ALA A 209 -16.29 -8.64 -10.85
CA ALA A 209 -16.09 -8.11 -12.21
C ALA A 209 -16.35 -9.16 -13.32
N GLY A 210 -16.59 -10.43 -12.98
CA GLY A 210 -16.76 -11.51 -13.96
C GLY A 210 -15.48 -11.83 -14.73
N SER A 211 -14.31 -11.62 -14.12
CA SER A 211 -13.01 -11.93 -14.74
C SER A 211 -12.78 -13.43 -14.80
N ASP A 212 -12.27 -13.91 -15.92
CA ASP A 212 -11.84 -15.31 -16.13
C ASP A 212 -10.36 -15.54 -15.74
N THR A 213 -9.66 -14.51 -15.28
CA THR A 213 -8.26 -14.61 -14.86
C THR A 213 -8.14 -15.50 -13.63
N ILE A 214 -7.25 -16.49 -13.70
CA ILE A 214 -6.97 -17.38 -12.57
C ILE A 214 -5.99 -16.69 -11.64
N LEU A 215 -6.34 -16.54 -10.37
CA LEU A 215 -5.45 -16.07 -9.32
C LEU A 215 -4.86 -17.28 -8.57
N ASN A 216 -3.52 -17.34 -8.43
CA ASN A 216 -2.79 -18.37 -7.71
C ASN A 216 -1.86 -17.76 -6.66
#